data_d99560c3b3c4a673fb751f7d6607227b
#
_entry.id   d99560c3b3c4a673fb751f7d6607227b
#
_cell.length_a   1.000
_cell.length_b   1.000
_cell.length_c   1.000
_cell.angle_alpha   90.00
_cell.angle_beta   90.00
_cell.angle_gamma   90.00
#
_symmetry.space_group_name_H-M   'P 1'
#
loop_
_entity.id
_entity.type
_entity.pdbx_description
1 polymer ?
#
loop_
_entity_poly.entity_id
_entity_poly.type
_entity_poly.pdbx_seq_one_letter_code
_entity_poly.pdbx_strand_id
1 'polypeptide(L)'
;MRPFRLLSLVLALALPLVAGAQQITVSAAASLTDAFKEIGPKFEAAKPGATVRFNFAASGVLLQQIGQGAPVDVFASADQETMNRGVEQKAIDAATRKDFVTNRLVLIEPATGAVGVKTLQDLGGASVKKIAVGKVATVPVGRYTKQVLDGANLWTTLEPKFVQADSVRQVLDYVSRGEVEAGFVYRTDAAVAGDKVRIAFTPTGHTPVTYPIAVVADSRQKPLAGDFIAFLSTPAAQEVLTRYGFGKP
;
A
#
# COMPACT_ATOMS: atom_id res chain seq x y z
N MET A 1 37.14 -73.81 16.92
CA MET A 1 35.85 -73.18 16.61
C MET A 1 35.96 -71.69 16.95
N ARG A 2 36.04 -70.80 15.97
CA ARG A 2 36.10 -69.32 16.20
C ARG A 2 34.72 -68.72 15.86
N PRO A 3 34.10 -67.89 16.73
CA PRO A 3 32.81 -67.26 16.42
C PRO A 3 33.02 -66.05 15.48
N PHE A 4 32.31 -66.05 14.38
CA PHE A 4 32.14 -64.92 13.45
C PHE A 4 31.30 -63.85 14.13
N ARG A 5 31.86 -62.65 14.32
CA ARG A 5 31.11 -61.46 14.76
C ARG A 5 30.59 -60.77 13.53
N LEU A 6 29.28 -60.85 13.30
CA LEU A 6 28.56 -60.03 12.34
C LEU A 6 28.49 -58.57 12.83
N LEU A 7 29.17 -57.66 12.14
CA LEU A 7 29.12 -56.23 12.39
C LEU A 7 27.96 -55.69 11.54
N SER A 8 26.81 -55.43 12.19
CA SER A 8 25.64 -54.81 11.56
C SER A 8 25.92 -53.32 11.35
N LEU A 9 26.17 -52.91 10.07
CA LEU A 9 26.32 -51.50 9.70
C LEU A 9 24.92 -50.87 9.57
N VAL A 10 24.51 -50.08 10.55
CA VAL A 10 23.29 -49.29 10.48
C VAL A 10 23.57 -48.06 9.60
N LEU A 11 23.13 -48.09 8.35
CA LEU A 11 23.16 -46.95 7.44
C LEU A 11 22.01 -46.00 7.78
N ALA A 12 22.31 -44.93 8.55
CA ALA A 12 21.34 -43.88 8.85
C ALA A 12 21.05 -43.11 7.55
N LEU A 13 19.90 -43.34 6.92
CA LEU A 13 19.38 -42.53 5.81
C LEU A 13 19.01 -41.16 6.40
N ALA A 14 19.86 -40.15 6.18
CA ALA A 14 19.50 -38.75 6.36
C ALA A 14 18.56 -38.35 5.21
N LEU A 15 17.26 -38.39 5.47
CA LEU A 15 16.25 -37.80 4.58
C LEU A 15 16.48 -36.28 4.56
N PRO A 16 16.70 -35.65 3.41
CA PRO A 16 16.71 -34.19 3.34
C PRO A 16 15.32 -33.70 3.76
N LEU A 17 15.23 -32.91 4.84
CA LEU A 17 14.04 -32.10 5.10
C LEU A 17 13.87 -31.17 3.90
N VAL A 18 12.95 -31.52 3.00
CA VAL A 18 12.46 -30.59 2.00
C VAL A 18 11.71 -29.52 2.78
N ALA A 19 12.38 -28.42 3.06
CA ALA A 19 11.72 -27.23 3.57
C ALA A 19 10.67 -26.84 2.51
N GLY A 20 9.41 -27.18 2.79
CA GLY A 20 8.32 -26.84 1.88
C GLY A 20 8.35 -25.33 1.62
N ALA A 21 8.20 -24.93 0.35
CA ALA A 21 8.11 -23.53 -0.02
C ALA A 21 7.03 -22.84 0.82
N GLN A 22 7.43 -21.89 1.68
CA GLN A 22 6.51 -21.13 2.50
C GLN A 22 6.05 -19.89 1.72
N GLN A 23 4.74 -19.73 1.59
CA GLN A 23 4.17 -18.61 0.84
C GLN A 23 3.35 -17.72 1.77
N ILE A 24 3.51 -16.39 1.62
CA ILE A 24 2.64 -15.40 2.23
C ILE A 24 1.90 -14.59 1.18
N THR A 25 0.70 -14.16 1.52
CA THR A 25 -0.08 -13.19 0.76
C THR A 25 -0.05 -11.85 1.50
N VAL A 26 0.42 -10.82 0.81
CA VAL A 26 0.49 -9.44 1.32
C VAL A 26 -0.56 -8.59 0.62
N SER A 27 -1.61 -8.19 1.34
CA SER A 27 -2.59 -7.20 0.88
C SER A 27 -2.10 -5.80 1.21
N ALA A 28 -1.78 -5.01 0.19
CA ALA A 28 -1.16 -3.70 0.35
C ALA A 28 -1.90 -2.60 -0.41
N ALA A 29 -1.93 -1.40 0.16
CA ALA A 29 -2.50 -0.22 -0.48
C ALA A 29 -1.93 -0.02 -1.89
N ALA A 30 -2.79 0.36 -2.85
CA ALA A 30 -2.44 0.48 -4.26
C ALA A 30 -1.22 1.38 -4.53
N SER A 31 -0.98 2.40 -3.72
CA SER A 31 0.21 3.26 -3.80
C SER A 31 1.54 2.54 -3.51
N LEU A 32 1.51 1.37 -2.87
CA LEU A 32 2.70 0.55 -2.58
C LEU A 32 3.09 -0.39 -3.73
N THR A 33 2.29 -0.47 -4.78
CA THR A 33 2.40 -1.48 -5.85
C THR A 33 3.81 -1.60 -6.40
N ASP A 34 4.40 -0.51 -6.86
CA ASP A 34 5.68 -0.57 -7.58
C ASP A 34 6.84 -0.87 -6.63
N ALA A 35 6.86 -0.22 -5.46
CA ALA A 35 7.86 -0.48 -4.44
C ALA A 35 7.81 -1.93 -3.92
N PHE A 36 6.62 -2.47 -3.65
CA PHE A 36 6.48 -3.84 -3.13
C PHE A 36 6.78 -4.90 -4.19
N LYS A 37 6.46 -4.66 -5.45
CA LYS A 37 6.87 -5.54 -6.56
C LYS A 37 8.39 -5.64 -6.71
N GLU A 38 9.13 -4.59 -6.34
CA GLU A 38 10.59 -4.63 -6.33
C GLU A 38 11.14 -5.23 -5.03
N ILE A 39 10.47 -4.99 -3.88
CA ILE A 39 10.89 -5.51 -2.58
C ILE A 39 10.68 -7.02 -2.48
N GLY A 40 9.59 -7.55 -3.04
CA GLY A 40 9.25 -8.97 -2.96
C GLY A 40 10.40 -9.89 -3.36
N PRO A 41 10.97 -9.79 -4.57
CA PRO A 41 12.13 -10.59 -4.98
C PRO A 41 13.37 -10.42 -4.09
N LYS A 42 13.59 -9.23 -3.51
CA LYS A 42 14.68 -9.00 -2.57
C LYS A 42 14.46 -9.74 -1.23
N PHE A 43 13.22 -9.79 -0.76
CA PHE A 43 12.87 -10.58 0.42
C PHE A 43 13.03 -12.07 0.14
N GLU A 44 12.54 -12.58 -0.99
CA GLU A 44 12.66 -13.98 -1.38
C GLU A 44 14.13 -14.41 -1.52
N ALA A 45 14.97 -13.54 -2.07
CA ALA A 45 16.42 -13.78 -2.13
C ALA A 45 17.08 -13.81 -0.74
N ALA A 46 16.63 -12.98 0.19
CA ALA A 46 17.12 -12.93 1.57
C ALA A 46 16.57 -14.06 2.45
N LYS A 47 15.47 -14.71 2.03
CA LYS A 47 14.79 -15.80 2.75
C LYS A 47 14.55 -16.98 1.82
N PRO A 48 15.57 -17.80 1.52
CA PRO A 48 15.44 -18.95 0.62
C PRO A 48 14.28 -19.88 1.02
N GLY A 49 13.45 -20.27 0.04
CA GLY A 49 12.24 -21.07 0.26
C GLY A 49 10.99 -20.28 0.60
N ALA A 50 11.09 -18.95 0.79
CA ALA A 50 9.92 -18.08 0.93
C ALA A 50 9.48 -17.54 -0.44
N THR A 51 8.16 -17.36 -0.60
CA THR A 51 7.56 -16.63 -1.72
C THR A 51 6.52 -15.63 -1.23
N VAL A 52 6.38 -14.51 -1.95
CA VAL A 52 5.43 -13.44 -1.60
C VAL A 52 4.46 -13.20 -2.75
N ARG A 53 3.18 -13.31 -2.47
CA ARG A 53 2.12 -12.89 -3.39
C ARG A 53 1.56 -11.55 -2.93
N PHE A 54 1.34 -10.64 -3.85
CA PHE A 54 0.76 -9.34 -3.57
C PHE A 54 -0.66 -9.22 -4.11
N ASN A 55 -1.53 -8.60 -3.31
CA ASN A 55 -2.84 -8.12 -3.69
C ASN A 55 -2.90 -6.61 -3.44
N PHE A 56 -3.10 -5.82 -4.50
CA PHE A 56 -3.10 -4.36 -4.41
C PHE A 56 -4.49 -3.80 -4.72
N ALA A 57 -5.02 -3.04 -3.77
CA ALA A 57 -6.29 -2.30 -3.93
C ALA A 57 -6.34 -1.13 -2.93
N ALA A 58 -7.48 -0.44 -2.84
CA ALA A 58 -7.71 0.51 -1.76
C ALA A 58 -7.71 -0.20 -0.39
N SER A 59 -7.13 0.44 0.63
CA SER A 59 -6.98 -0.18 1.96
C SER A 59 -8.30 -0.65 2.56
N GLY A 60 -9.38 0.12 2.39
CA GLY A 60 -10.71 -0.27 2.89
C GLY A 60 -11.30 -1.49 2.18
N VAL A 61 -11.03 -1.64 0.86
CA VAL A 61 -11.44 -2.83 0.09
C VAL A 61 -10.66 -4.05 0.56
N LEU A 62 -9.35 -3.92 0.77
CA LEU A 62 -8.50 -5.00 1.28
C LEU A 62 -8.94 -5.46 2.67
N LEU A 63 -9.26 -4.52 3.57
CA LEU A 63 -9.78 -4.85 4.90
C LEU A 63 -11.11 -5.60 4.82
N GLN A 64 -12.01 -5.20 3.91
CA GLN A 64 -13.26 -5.92 3.68
C GLN A 64 -13.02 -7.36 3.20
N GLN A 65 -12.07 -7.56 2.28
CA GLN A 65 -11.69 -8.90 1.81
C GLN A 65 -11.16 -9.77 2.95
N ILE A 66 -10.29 -9.21 3.82
CA ILE A 66 -9.76 -9.89 5.01
C ILE A 66 -10.92 -10.28 5.95
N GLY A 67 -11.84 -9.35 6.23
CA GLY A 67 -13.01 -9.61 7.07
C GLY A 67 -13.98 -10.66 6.49
N GLN A 68 -13.94 -10.88 5.16
CA GLN A 68 -14.69 -11.94 4.46
C GLN A 68 -13.93 -13.26 4.38
N GLY A 69 -12.77 -13.37 5.04
CA GLY A 69 -11.99 -14.61 5.11
C GLY A 69 -11.01 -14.81 3.94
N ALA A 70 -10.64 -13.77 3.21
CA ALA A 70 -9.58 -13.87 2.21
C ALA A 70 -8.27 -14.36 2.87
N PRO A 71 -7.55 -15.32 2.25
CA PRO A 71 -6.31 -15.88 2.81
C PRO A 71 -5.16 -14.87 2.67
N VAL A 72 -5.05 -13.96 3.62
CA VAL A 72 -4.06 -12.89 3.68
C VAL A 72 -3.24 -13.04 4.95
N ASP A 73 -1.92 -12.82 4.85
CA ASP A 73 -0.99 -12.95 5.97
C ASP A 73 -0.52 -11.59 6.50
N VAL A 74 -0.37 -10.60 5.60
CA VAL A 74 0.08 -9.25 5.94
C VAL A 74 -0.86 -8.23 5.33
N PHE A 75 -1.22 -7.21 6.12
CA PHE A 75 -1.99 -6.07 5.67
C PHE A 75 -1.20 -4.77 5.82
N ALA A 76 -1.03 -4.02 4.72
CA ALA A 76 -0.37 -2.72 4.69
C ALA A 76 -1.36 -1.65 4.20
N SER A 77 -1.74 -0.73 5.09
CA SER A 77 -2.71 0.33 4.82
C SER A 77 -2.02 1.65 4.48
N ALA A 78 -2.70 2.51 3.73
CA ALA A 78 -2.27 3.89 3.45
C ALA A 78 -2.87 4.92 4.42
N ASP A 79 -3.52 4.47 5.48
CA ASP A 79 -3.97 5.31 6.60
C ASP A 79 -4.14 4.52 7.90
N GLN A 80 -4.15 5.26 8.99
CA GLN A 80 -4.35 4.74 10.34
C GLN A 80 -5.80 4.32 10.58
N GLU A 81 -6.76 5.03 9.99
CA GLU A 81 -8.20 4.77 10.20
C GLU A 81 -8.59 3.35 9.77
N THR A 82 -8.16 2.93 8.57
CA THR A 82 -8.44 1.58 8.09
C THR A 82 -7.76 0.52 8.97
N MET A 83 -6.51 0.76 9.38
CA MET A 83 -5.80 -0.15 10.28
C MET A 83 -6.49 -0.24 11.65
N ASN A 84 -6.95 0.88 12.22
CA ASN A 84 -7.70 0.90 13.49
C ASN A 84 -8.96 0.04 13.38
N ARG A 85 -9.74 0.22 12.31
CA ARG A 85 -10.93 -0.61 12.06
C ARG A 85 -10.59 -2.10 11.97
N GLY A 86 -9.47 -2.46 11.33
CA GLY A 86 -9.00 -3.85 11.25
C GLY A 86 -8.68 -4.44 12.63
N VAL A 87 -8.07 -3.65 13.53
CA VAL A 87 -7.80 -4.05 14.92
C VAL A 87 -9.10 -4.19 15.71
N GLU A 88 -10.02 -3.22 15.61
CA GLU A 88 -11.34 -3.25 16.28
C GLU A 88 -12.17 -4.46 15.85
N GLN A 89 -12.12 -4.84 14.59
CA GLN A 89 -12.75 -6.03 14.02
C GLN A 89 -12.03 -7.33 14.39
N LYS A 90 -10.90 -7.26 15.11
CA LYS A 90 -10.03 -8.41 15.44
C LYS A 90 -9.48 -9.14 14.21
N ALA A 91 -9.49 -8.51 13.04
CA ALA A 91 -8.95 -9.05 11.80
C ALA A 91 -7.43 -8.90 11.73
N ILE A 92 -6.86 -7.98 12.52
CA ILE A 92 -5.44 -7.62 12.53
C ILE A 92 -4.84 -7.87 13.91
N ASP A 93 -3.65 -8.49 13.94
CA ASP A 93 -2.87 -8.66 15.17
C ASP A 93 -2.22 -7.32 15.56
N ALA A 94 -2.85 -6.64 16.51
CA ALA A 94 -2.43 -5.32 16.98
C ALA A 94 -0.99 -5.29 17.53
N ALA A 95 -0.50 -6.41 18.08
CA ALA A 95 0.85 -6.51 18.64
C ALA A 95 1.95 -6.43 17.59
N THR A 96 1.61 -6.72 16.32
CA THR A 96 2.56 -6.70 15.19
C THR A 96 2.54 -5.40 14.41
N ARG A 97 1.60 -4.49 14.74
CA ARG A 97 1.41 -3.23 14.03
C ARG A 97 2.58 -2.28 14.22
N LYS A 98 3.04 -1.71 13.11
CA LYS A 98 4.00 -0.61 13.10
C LYS A 98 3.81 0.28 11.87
N ASP A 99 4.17 1.54 11.99
CA ASP A 99 4.31 2.44 10.85
C ASP A 99 5.65 2.15 10.18
N PHE A 100 5.69 2.09 8.84
CA PHE A 100 6.92 1.72 8.14
C PHE A 100 7.34 2.75 7.09
N VAL A 101 6.43 3.60 6.60
CA VAL A 101 6.72 4.74 5.71
C VAL A 101 5.70 5.86 5.90
N THR A 102 6.04 7.05 5.40
CA THR A 102 5.16 8.21 5.26
C THR A 102 5.02 8.62 3.81
N ASN A 103 4.02 9.46 3.50
CA ASN A 103 3.80 10.00 2.17
C ASN A 103 3.29 11.46 2.27
N ARG A 104 2.97 12.06 1.12
CA ARG A 104 2.37 13.40 1.04
C ARG A 104 1.22 13.38 0.06
N LEU A 105 0.10 14.01 0.44
CA LEU A 105 -0.99 14.30 -0.46
C LEU A 105 -0.55 15.39 -1.43
N VAL A 106 -0.86 15.23 -2.71
CA VAL A 106 -0.63 16.25 -3.75
C VAL A 106 -1.85 16.38 -4.64
N LEU A 107 -2.09 17.58 -5.14
CA LEU A 107 -3.00 17.79 -6.26
C LEU A 107 -2.19 17.72 -7.55
N ILE A 108 -2.67 16.93 -8.49
CA ILE A 108 -2.06 16.77 -9.81
C ILE A 108 -3.02 17.24 -10.91
N GLU A 109 -2.43 17.66 -12.02
CA GLU A 109 -3.10 17.95 -13.28
C GLU A 109 -2.46 17.12 -14.41
N PRO A 110 -3.14 16.90 -15.55
CA PRO A 110 -2.51 16.32 -16.72
C PRO A 110 -1.29 17.17 -17.13
N ALA A 111 -0.23 16.54 -17.61
CA ALA A 111 0.92 17.30 -18.14
C ALA A 111 0.56 18.14 -19.37
N THR A 112 -0.35 17.60 -20.21
CA THR A 112 -0.89 18.30 -21.39
C THR A 112 -2.31 18.75 -21.11
N GLY A 113 -2.63 20.02 -21.40
CA GLY A 113 -3.96 20.59 -21.16
C GLY A 113 -4.24 20.96 -19.71
N ALA A 114 -3.20 21.12 -18.89
CA ALA A 114 -3.34 21.60 -17.52
C ALA A 114 -4.01 22.98 -17.49
N VAL A 115 -4.98 23.14 -16.59
CA VAL A 115 -5.74 24.39 -16.46
C VAL A 115 -5.07 25.41 -15.51
N GLY A 116 -3.99 25.00 -14.83
CA GLY A 116 -3.15 25.90 -14.04
C GLY A 116 -3.66 26.15 -12.63
N VAL A 117 -4.23 25.14 -11.99
CA VAL A 117 -4.65 25.19 -10.57
C VAL A 117 -3.48 25.51 -9.66
N LYS A 118 -3.60 26.53 -8.81
CA LYS A 118 -2.56 26.96 -7.85
C LYS A 118 -3.03 26.88 -6.41
N THR A 119 -4.34 26.95 -6.18
CA THR A 119 -4.97 26.95 -4.86
C THR A 119 -6.18 26.00 -4.86
N LEU A 120 -6.68 25.64 -3.66
CA LEU A 120 -7.91 24.86 -3.55
C LEU A 120 -9.13 25.59 -4.11
N GLN A 121 -9.16 26.92 -4.00
CA GLN A 121 -10.26 27.77 -4.51
C GLN A 121 -10.36 27.72 -6.02
N ASP A 122 -9.24 27.56 -6.75
CA ASP A 122 -9.23 27.47 -8.21
C ASP A 122 -10.00 26.25 -8.73
N LEU A 123 -10.15 25.20 -7.89
CA LEU A 123 -10.97 24.02 -8.21
C LEU A 123 -12.45 24.38 -8.44
N GLY A 124 -12.93 25.49 -7.84
CA GLY A 124 -14.27 26.04 -8.08
C GLY A 124 -14.43 26.72 -9.44
N GLY A 125 -13.33 27.11 -10.09
CA GLY A 125 -13.33 27.84 -11.36
C GLY A 125 -13.99 27.08 -12.52
N ALA A 126 -14.39 27.82 -13.55
CA ALA A 126 -15.08 27.27 -14.73
C ALA A 126 -14.19 26.37 -15.59
N SER A 127 -12.86 26.56 -15.53
CA SER A 127 -11.88 25.74 -16.24
C SER A 127 -11.73 24.33 -15.66
N VAL A 128 -12.07 24.11 -14.37
CA VAL A 128 -12.08 22.80 -13.72
C VAL A 128 -13.50 22.25 -13.75
N LYS A 129 -13.78 21.29 -14.62
CA LYS A 129 -15.10 20.67 -14.75
C LYS A 129 -15.20 19.40 -13.92
N LYS A 130 -14.12 18.62 -13.86
CA LYS A 130 -14.07 17.33 -13.16
C LYS A 130 -12.83 17.23 -12.29
N ILE A 131 -12.99 16.64 -11.10
CA ILE A 131 -11.93 16.42 -10.13
C ILE A 131 -11.98 14.95 -9.74
N ALA A 132 -10.92 14.20 -9.99
CA ALA A 132 -10.85 12.81 -9.54
C ALA A 132 -10.53 12.75 -8.05
N VAL A 133 -11.35 12.03 -7.30
CA VAL A 133 -11.20 11.82 -5.86
C VAL A 133 -11.42 10.34 -5.50
N GLY A 134 -10.66 9.81 -4.57
CA GLY A 134 -10.91 8.47 -4.04
C GLY A 134 -12.24 8.41 -3.27
N LYS A 135 -12.98 7.32 -3.38
CA LYS A 135 -14.18 7.08 -2.56
C LYS A 135 -13.83 7.17 -1.07
N VAL A 136 -14.42 8.11 -0.34
CA VAL A 136 -14.10 8.39 1.08
C VAL A 136 -14.25 7.13 1.95
N ALA A 137 -15.28 6.32 1.67
CA ALA A 137 -15.57 5.13 2.47
C ALA A 137 -14.46 4.07 2.45
N THR A 138 -13.74 3.93 1.33
CA THR A 138 -12.82 2.81 1.11
C THR A 138 -11.40 3.21 0.73
N VAL A 139 -11.19 4.42 0.22
CA VAL A 139 -9.91 4.87 -0.34
C VAL A 139 -9.25 5.90 0.58
N PRO A 140 -8.10 5.60 1.20
CA PRO A 140 -7.41 6.50 2.11
C PRO A 140 -7.18 7.91 1.54
N VAL A 141 -6.68 8.04 0.31
CA VAL A 141 -6.46 9.35 -0.30
C VAL A 141 -7.76 10.17 -0.38
N GLY A 142 -8.91 9.54 -0.53
CA GLY A 142 -10.21 10.21 -0.52
C GLY A 142 -10.53 10.81 0.85
N ARG A 143 -10.19 10.12 1.94
CA ARG A 143 -10.35 10.66 3.31
C ARG A 143 -9.44 11.86 3.57
N TYR A 144 -8.17 11.79 3.17
CA TYR A 144 -7.25 12.94 3.27
C TYR A 144 -7.74 14.13 2.41
N THR A 145 -8.22 13.84 1.19
CA THR A 145 -8.82 14.86 0.32
C THR A 145 -10.02 15.51 0.99
N LYS A 146 -10.90 14.71 1.60
CA LYS A 146 -12.06 15.25 2.32
C LYS A 146 -11.65 16.14 3.47
N GLN A 147 -10.66 15.75 4.29
CA GLN A 147 -10.15 16.59 5.37
C GLN A 147 -9.67 17.96 4.87
N VAL A 148 -8.90 17.98 3.78
CA VAL A 148 -8.41 19.23 3.16
C VAL A 148 -9.55 20.10 2.68
N LEU A 149 -10.51 19.53 1.95
CA LEU A 149 -11.61 20.28 1.35
C LEU A 149 -12.65 20.72 2.39
N ASP A 150 -12.90 19.92 3.43
CA ASP A 150 -13.75 20.31 4.56
C ASP A 150 -13.12 21.48 5.32
N GLY A 151 -11.81 21.39 5.61
CA GLY A 151 -11.07 22.47 6.29
C GLY A 151 -11.08 23.80 5.51
N ALA A 152 -11.21 23.72 4.19
CA ALA A 152 -11.34 24.89 3.29
C ALA A 152 -12.81 25.28 3.02
N ASN A 153 -13.81 24.57 3.57
CA ASN A 153 -15.24 24.71 3.28
C ASN A 153 -15.59 24.51 1.81
N LEU A 154 -14.86 23.64 1.08
CA LEU A 154 -15.01 23.44 -0.34
C LEU A 154 -15.64 22.09 -0.73
N TRP A 155 -15.71 21.11 0.19
CA TRP A 155 -16.17 19.75 -0.14
C TRP A 155 -17.55 19.77 -0.82
N THR A 156 -18.56 20.34 -0.16
CA THR A 156 -19.95 20.40 -0.67
C THR A 156 -20.05 21.17 -1.96
N THR A 157 -19.32 22.29 -2.08
CA THR A 157 -19.31 23.12 -3.30
C THR A 157 -18.71 22.40 -4.51
N LEU A 158 -17.67 21.58 -4.26
CA LEU A 158 -16.95 20.85 -5.33
C LEU A 158 -17.56 19.47 -5.61
N GLU A 159 -18.38 18.93 -4.73
CA GLU A 159 -18.97 17.59 -4.87
C GLU A 159 -19.61 17.32 -6.23
N PRO A 160 -20.35 18.27 -6.85
CA PRO A 160 -20.89 18.06 -8.20
C PRO A 160 -19.84 17.86 -9.31
N LYS A 161 -18.57 18.22 -9.06
CA LYS A 161 -17.44 18.01 -9.98
C LYS A 161 -16.69 16.72 -9.72
N PHE A 162 -16.99 15.98 -8.66
CA PHE A 162 -16.22 14.80 -8.30
C PHE A 162 -16.47 13.61 -9.23
N VAL A 163 -15.37 13.04 -9.71
CA VAL A 163 -15.31 11.73 -10.34
C VAL A 163 -14.69 10.78 -9.31
N GLN A 164 -15.52 9.92 -8.73
CA GLN A 164 -15.10 9.03 -7.68
C GLN A 164 -14.32 7.82 -8.22
N ALA A 165 -13.19 7.51 -7.61
CA ALA A 165 -12.30 6.42 -7.98
C ALA A 165 -12.24 5.34 -6.88
N ASP A 166 -12.09 4.09 -7.30
CA ASP A 166 -12.00 2.92 -6.42
C ASP A 166 -10.60 2.71 -5.81
N SER A 167 -9.61 3.47 -6.27
CA SER A 167 -8.24 3.48 -5.72
C SER A 167 -7.51 4.77 -6.10
N VAL A 168 -6.39 5.05 -5.42
CA VAL A 168 -5.52 6.18 -5.78
C VAL A 168 -4.92 6.02 -7.18
N ARG A 169 -4.67 4.79 -7.64
CA ARG A 169 -4.16 4.53 -9.00
C ARG A 169 -5.21 4.82 -10.07
N GLN A 170 -6.47 4.59 -9.79
CA GLN A 170 -7.54 5.00 -10.70
C GLN A 170 -7.68 6.52 -10.75
N VAL A 171 -7.50 7.25 -9.64
CA VAL A 171 -7.39 8.72 -9.68
C VAL A 171 -6.25 9.14 -10.61
N LEU A 172 -5.07 8.55 -10.43
CA LEU A 172 -3.90 8.82 -11.27
C LEU A 172 -4.17 8.56 -12.76
N ASP A 173 -4.83 7.44 -13.05
CA ASP A 173 -5.16 7.06 -14.44
C ASP A 173 -6.09 8.08 -15.09
N TYR A 174 -7.14 8.54 -14.41
CA TYR A 174 -8.06 9.56 -14.93
C TYR A 174 -7.34 10.87 -15.27
N VAL A 175 -6.46 11.32 -14.34
CA VAL A 175 -5.67 12.54 -14.59
C VAL A 175 -4.65 12.33 -15.72
N SER A 176 -3.90 11.23 -15.69
CA SER A 176 -2.87 10.93 -16.71
C SER A 176 -3.41 10.84 -18.13
N ARG A 177 -4.69 10.48 -18.28
CA ARG A 177 -5.39 10.39 -19.57
C ARG A 177 -6.11 11.67 -19.97
N GLY A 178 -6.09 12.70 -19.10
CA GLY A 178 -6.84 13.94 -19.34
C GLY A 178 -8.36 13.77 -19.29
N GLU A 179 -8.87 12.74 -18.60
CA GLU A 179 -10.32 12.50 -18.43
C GLU A 179 -10.94 13.45 -17.40
N VAL A 180 -10.09 14.05 -16.57
CA VAL A 180 -10.40 15.07 -15.56
C VAL A 180 -9.30 16.13 -15.52
N GLU A 181 -9.63 17.35 -15.08
CA GLU A 181 -8.69 18.47 -15.03
C GLU A 181 -7.76 18.42 -13.83
N ALA A 182 -8.17 17.76 -12.72
CA ALA A 182 -7.37 17.65 -11.51
C ALA A 182 -7.71 16.37 -10.73
N GLY A 183 -6.80 15.95 -9.85
CA GLY A 183 -7.05 14.84 -8.95
C GLY A 183 -6.11 14.85 -7.76
N PHE A 184 -6.54 14.23 -6.65
CA PHE A 184 -5.73 14.10 -5.45
C PHE A 184 -5.11 12.71 -5.38
N VAL A 185 -3.79 12.66 -5.32
CA VAL A 185 -2.99 11.42 -5.22
C VAL A 185 -1.90 11.59 -4.18
N TYR A 186 -1.10 10.56 -3.97
CA TYR A 186 0.13 10.72 -3.20
C TYR A 186 1.29 11.14 -4.10
N ARG A 187 2.31 11.78 -3.50
CA ARG A 187 3.52 12.18 -4.21
C ARG A 187 4.20 11.00 -4.91
N THR A 188 4.18 9.83 -4.30
CA THR A 188 4.73 8.60 -4.88
C THR A 188 3.99 8.18 -6.15
N ASP A 189 2.66 8.36 -6.22
CA ASP A 189 1.88 8.06 -7.42
C ASP A 189 2.22 9.04 -8.55
N ALA A 190 2.36 10.33 -8.22
CA ALA A 190 2.79 11.33 -9.20
C ALA A 190 4.20 11.02 -9.75
N ALA A 191 5.13 10.58 -8.88
CA ALA A 191 6.47 10.19 -9.30
C ALA A 191 6.47 8.99 -10.26
N VAL A 192 5.61 7.99 -10.02
CA VAL A 192 5.45 6.82 -10.91
C VAL A 192 4.88 7.22 -12.27
N ALA A 193 3.96 8.20 -12.31
CA ALA A 193 3.39 8.68 -13.56
C ALA A 193 4.40 9.45 -14.44
N GLY A 194 5.48 9.96 -13.83
CA GLY A 194 6.53 10.71 -14.53
C GLY A 194 5.99 11.96 -15.22
N ASP A 195 6.22 12.05 -16.53
CA ASP A 195 5.87 13.20 -17.38
C ASP A 195 4.40 13.24 -17.83
N LYS A 196 3.57 12.27 -17.39
CA LYS A 196 2.13 12.25 -17.74
C LYS A 196 1.30 13.19 -16.89
N VAL A 197 1.78 13.57 -15.73
CA VAL A 197 1.10 14.48 -14.80
C VAL A 197 2.07 15.51 -14.25
N ARG A 198 1.55 16.63 -13.79
CA ARG A 198 2.30 17.62 -13.03
C ARG A 198 1.70 17.80 -11.64
N ILE A 199 2.51 17.99 -10.64
CA ILE A 199 2.05 18.39 -9.31
C ILE A 199 1.72 19.89 -9.37
N ALA A 200 0.46 20.23 -9.14
CA ALA A 200 0.01 21.61 -9.07
C ALA A 200 0.47 22.24 -7.73
N PHE A 201 0.15 21.60 -6.62
CA PHE A 201 0.63 21.97 -5.28
C PHE A 201 0.46 20.83 -4.27
N THR A 202 1.01 21.02 -3.07
CA THR A 202 0.88 20.10 -1.93
C THR A 202 -0.09 20.73 -0.92
N PRO A 203 -1.32 20.23 -0.80
CA PRO A 203 -2.27 20.74 0.18
C PRO A 203 -1.84 20.40 1.60
N THR A 204 -2.30 21.24 2.54
CA THR A 204 -2.17 21.06 4.00
C THR A 204 -3.55 20.97 4.63
N GLY A 205 -3.63 20.77 5.96
CA GLY A 205 -4.91 20.69 6.66
C GLY A 205 -5.50 19.28 6.76
N HIS A 206 -4.68 18.26 6.54
CA HIS A 206 -5.00 16.85 6.79
C HIS A 206 -4.06 16.25 7.84
N THR A 207 -4.46 15.14 8.43
CA THR A 207 -3.58 14.35 9.31
C THR A 207 -2.36 13.81 8.55
N PRO A 208 -1.22 13.57 9.22
CA PRO A 208 -0.04 13.00 8.56
C PRO A 208 -0.38 11.70 7.82
N VAL A 209 0.14 11.59 6.59
CA VAL A 209 -0.04 10.37 5.79
C VAL A 209 1.00 9.35 6.22
N THR A 210 0.61 8.42 7.07
CA THR A 210 1.44 7.31 7.55
C THR A 210 0.88 5.98 7.10
N TYR A 211 1.78 5.02 6.85
CA TYR A 211 1.44 3.68 6.38
C TYR A 211 1.70 2.67 7.47
N PRO A 212 0.66 2.22 8.18
CA PRO A 212 0.77 1.09 9.10
C PRO A 212 0.76 -0.24 8.35
N ILE A 213 1.49 -1.22 8.91
CA ILE A 213 1.53 -2.61 8.46
C ILE A 213 1.40 -3.53 9.68
N ALA A 214 0.75 -4.67 9.50
CA ALA A 214 0.60 -5.66 10.54
C ALA A 214 0.32 -7.06 9.97
N VAL A 215 0.50 -8.08 10.80
CA VAL A 215 0.09 -9.46 10.51
C VAL A 215 -1.43 -9.58 10.63
N VAL A 216 -2.06 -10.32 9.72
CA VAL A 216 -3.49 -10.66 9.82
C VAL A 216 -3.70 -11.69 10.94
N ALA A 217 -4.73 -11.50 11.77
CA ALA A 217 -4.94 -12.29 12.98
C ALA A 217 -5.04 -13.80 12.69
N ASP A 218 -5.72 -14.18 11.61
CA ASP A 218 -5.96 -15.58 11.20
C ASP A 218 -4.86 -16.15 10.29
N SER A 219 -3.76 -15.42 10.07
CA SER A 219 -2.63 -15.91 9.27
C SER A 219 -2.08 -17.21 9.85
N ARG A 220 -1.89 -18.19 8.96
CA ARG A 220 -1.22 -19.46 9.28
C ARG A 220 0.29 -19.38 9.09
N GLN A 221 0.80 -18.26 8.57
CA GLN A 221 2.21 -18.00 8.25
C GLN A 221 2.76 -16.84 9.09
N LYS A 222 2.28 -16.66 10.35
CA LYS A 222 2.67 -15.53 11.22
C LYS A 222 4.19 -15.32 11.33
N PRO A 223 5.02 -16.36 11.47
CA PRO A 223 6.48 -16.16 11.53
C PRO A 223 7.02 -15.53 10.23
N LEU A 224 6.66 -16.06 9.05
CA LEU A 224 7.12 -15.53 7.76
C LEU A 224 6.53 -14.15 7.46
N ALA A 225 5.28 -13.90 7.86
CA ALA A 225 4.65 -12.58 7.79
C ALA A 225 5.43 -11.56 8.66
N GLY A 226 5.82 -11.93 9.86
CA GLY A 226 6.66 -11.13 10.73
C GLY A 226 8.04 -10.85 10.13
N ASP A 227 8.67 -11.84 9.51
CA ASP A 227 9.95 -11.70 8.82
C ASP A 227 9.83 -10.69 7.64
N PHE A 228 8.75 -10.76 6.85
CA PHE A 228 8.50 -9.79 5.79
C PHE A 228 8.36 -8.37 6.32
N ILE A 229 7.59 -8.19 7.40
CA ILE A 229 7.42 -6.89 8.06
C ILE A 229 8.77 -6.38 8.59
N ALA A 230 9.58 -7.25 9.20
CA ALA A 230 10.92 -6.88 9.67
C ALA A 230 11.85 -6.50 8.51
N PHE A 231 11.77 -7.21 7.38
CA PHE A 231 12.57 -6.95 6.19
C PHE A 231 12.35 -5.53 5.64
N LEU A 232 11.14 -4.99 5.72
CA LEU A 232 10.85 -3.63 5.29
C LEU A 232 11.68 -2.55 6.03
N SER A 233 12.23 -2.87 7.21
CA SER A 233 13.10 -1.98 7.96
C SER A 233 14.59 -2.13 7.62
N THR A 234 14.95 -3.07 6.74
CA THR A 234 16.34 -3.26 6.30
C THR A 234 16.78 -2.15 5.35
N PRO A 235 18.09 -1.86 5.26
CA PRO A 235 18.61 -0.88 4.30
C PRO A 235 18.17 -1.17 2.86
N ALA A 236 18.17 -2.44 2.45
CA ALA A 236 17.78 -2.87 1.09
C ALA A 236 16.33 -2.53 0.74
N ALA A 237 15.39 -2.69 1.68
CA ALA A 237 13.99 -2.33 1.47
C ALA A 237 13.78 -0.82 1.59
N GLN A 238 14.45 -0.16 2.55
CA GLN A 238 14.33 1.29 2.76
C GLN A 238 14.91 2.10 1.60
N GLU A 239 15.97 1.63 0.94
CA GLU A 239 16.50 2.23 -0.28
C GLU A 239 15.45 2.23 -1.40
N VAL A 240 14.77 1.10 -1.61
CA VAL A 240 13.68 1.00 -2.59
C VAL A 240 12.56 1.98 -2.24
N LEU A 241 12.04 1.94 -1.01
CA LEU A 241 10.96 2.82 -0.57
C LEU A 241 11.31 4.31 -0.76
N THR A 242 12.54 4.70 -0.38
CA THR A 242 13.03 6.08 -0.56
C THR A 242 13.09 6.48 -2.03
N ARG A 243 13.57 5.59 -2.90
CA ARG A 243 13.67 5.85 -4.35
C ARG A 243 12.28 6.05 -4.98
N TYR A 244 11.25 5.35 -4.50
CA TYR A 244 9.86 5.57 -4.90
C TYR A 244 9.23 6.80 -4.25
N GLY A 245 9.96 7.55 -3.40
CA GLY A 245 9.51 8.82 -2.82
C GLY A 245 8.79 8.70 -1.48
N PHE A 246 8.78 7.53 -0.85
CA PHE A 246 8.29 7.38 0.52
C PHE A 246 9.25 8.01 1.51
N GLY A 247 8.69 8.64 2.56
CA GLY A 247 9.45 9.13 3.71
C GLY A 247 9.58 8.08 4.80
N LYS A 248 10.52 8.30 5.74
CA LYS A 248 10.61 7.52 6.98
C LYS A 248 9.45 7.89 7.91
N PRO A 249 8.93 6.94 8.74
CA PRO A 249 7.93 7.23 9.75
C PRO A 249 8.42 8.17 10.84
#